data_97aad915b3a40737dd40ffb6a31410b4
#
_entry.id   97aad915b3a40737dd40ffb6a31410b4
#
_cell.length_a   1.000
_cell.length_b   1.000
_cell.length_c   1.000
_cell.angle_alpha   90.00
_cell.angle_beta   90.00
_cell.angle_gamma   90.00
#
_symmetry.space_group_name_H-M   'P 1'
#
loop_
_entity.id
_entity.type
_entity.pdbx_description
1 polymer ?
#
loop_
_entity_poly.entity_id
_entity_poly.type
_entity_poly.pdbx_seq_one_letter_code
_entity_poly.pdbx_strand_id
1 'polypeptide(L)'
;HMKLHNYILLLFLKSISLIFLLVSGAFANEVKNSATVFMYHKFGVSKYPSTSVTIDQLNSHIEELTKEKYTIKSLDFIIDTIINDGDLPANTIGISVDDADKSFLEVGWPLFKENNIPVTLFVTTGTISNNKKYINWDQIRKLKEEGVVIGAHSHTHAHMPDISIEEVRNEIETSNKIFLKELGEIPTLFAFPYGETTD
;
A
#
# COMPACT_ATOMS: atom_id res chain seq x y z
N HIS A 1 -31.63 -8.15 -62.32
CA HIS A 1 -30.29 -8.47 -61.80
C HIS A 1 -29.70 -7.43 -60.81
N MET A 2 -30.13 -6.16 -60.86
CA MET A 2 -29.61 -5.10 -59.99
C MET A 2 -30.15 -5.13 -58.55
N LYS A 3 -31.37 -5.66 -58.31
CA LYS A 3 -31.99 -5.69 -56.96
C LYS A 3 -31.38 -6.74 -56.01
N LEU A 4 -30.90 -7.86 -56.55
CA LEU A 4 -30.33 -8.94 -55.72
C LEU A 4 -28.94 -8.58 -55.19
N HIS A 5 -28.14 -7.83 -55.97
CA HIS A 5 -26.80 -7.36 -55.53
C HIS A 5 -26.84 -6.41 -54.35
N ASN A 6 -27.83 -5.53 -54.31
CA ASN A 6 -27.99 -4.56 -53.24
C ASN A 6 -28.45 -5.23 -51.92
N TYR A 7 -29.23 -6.31 -51.96
CA TYR A 7 -29.63 -7.07 -50.78
C TYR A 7 -28.48 -7.87 -50.17
N ILE A 8 -27.60 -8.45 -51.01
CA ILE A 8 -26.43 -9.18 -50.53
C ILE A 8 -25.42 -8.24 -49.88
N LEU A 9 -25.20 -7.04 -50.45
CA LEU A 9 -24.32 -6.04 -49.88
C LEU A 9 -24.84 -5.47 -48.55
N LEU A 10 -26.19 -5.30 -48.42
CA LEU A 10 -26.81 -4.83 -47.18
C LEU A 10 -26.77 -5.85 -46.04
N LEU A 11 -26.88 -7.15 -46.37
CA LEU A 11 -26.75 -8.25 -45.45
C LEU A 11 -25.30 -8.43 -44.96
N PHE A 12 -24.32 -8.22 -45.85
CA PHE A 12 -22.91 -8.27 -45.51
C PHE A 12 -22.51 -7.09 -44.57
N LEU A 13 -22.99 -5.88 -44.81
CA LEU A 13 -22.75 -4.71 -43.99
C LEU A 13 -23.40 -4.85 -42.59
N LYS A 14 -24.59 -5.45 -42.49
CA LYS A 14 -25.23 -5.73 -41.21
C LYS A 14 -24.54 -6.83 -40.39
N SER A 15 -23.99 -7.85 -41.03
CA SER A 15 -23.23 -8.91 -40.37
C SER A 15 -21.85 -8.42 -39.87
N ILE A 16 -21.17 -7.56 -40.64
CA ILE A 16 -19.92 -6.95 -40.19
C ILE A 16 -20.14 -6.00 -39.04
N SER A 17 -21.24 -5.21 -39.00
CA SER A 17 -21.58 -4.32 -37.93
C SER A 17 -21.94 -5.10 -36.63
N LEU A 18 -22.58 -6.28 -36.76
CA LEU A 18 -22.92 -7.13 -35.62
C LEU A 18 -21.69 -7.84 -35.03
N ILE A 19 -20.72 -8.22 -35.88
CA ILE A 19 -19.46 -8.82 -35.44
C ILE A 19 -18.58 -7.77 -34.74
N PHE A 20 -18.57 -6.50 -35.18
CA PHE A 20 -17.87 -5.42 -34.48
C PHE A 20 -18.46 -5.09 -33.11
N LEU A 21 -19.78 -5.21 -32.94
CA LEU A 21 -20.45 -5.02 -31.64
C LEU A 21 -20.20 -6.18 -30.66
N LEU A 22 -19.92 -7.38 -31.17
CA LEU A 22 -19.61 -8.54 -30.32
C LEU A 22 -18.13 -8.62 -29.92
N VAL A 23 -17.24 -7.95 -30.65
CA VAL A 23 -15.79 -7.91 -30.35
C VAL A 23 -15.42 -6.77 -29.40
N SER A 24 -16.22 -5.69 -29.33
CA SER A 24 -15.97 -4.59 -28.40
C SER A 24 -16.38 -4.86 -26.96
N GLY A 25 -17.01 -5.99 -26.65
CA GLY A 25 -17.38 -6.41 -25.30
C GLY A 25 -16.40 -7.35 -24.59
N ALA A 26 -15.27 -7.71 -25.23
CA ALA A 26 -14.49 -8.87 -24.79
C ALA A 26 -13.12 -8.56 -24.15
N PHE A 27 -12.75 -7.31 -23.89
CA PHE A 27 -11.44 -6.97 -23.28
C PHE A 27 -11.52 -5.90 -22.20
N ALA A 28 -12.53 -5.92 -21.37
CA ALA A 28 -12.34 -5.44 -20.00
C ALA A 28 -12.02 -6.68 -19.16
N ASN A 29 -10.79 -7.10 -19.07
CA ASN A 29 -10.34 -7.87 -17.93
C ASN A 29 -10.52 -6.94 -16.74
N GLU A 30 -11.67 -6.99 -16.08
CA GLU A 30 -11.80 -6.46 -14.74
C GLU A 30 -10.72 -7.16 -13.93
N VAL A 31 -9.67 -6.42 -13.56
CA VAL A 31 -8.71 -6.85 -12.55
C VAL A 31 -9.51 -6.88 -11.25
N LYS A 32 -10.20 -8.01 -11.01
CA LYS A 32 -10.91 -8.26 -9.76
C LYS A 32 -9.88 -8.32 -8.64
N ASN A 33 -10.21 -7.75 -7.50
CA ASN A 33 -9.42 -7.82 -6.28
C ASN A 33 -8.02 -7.21 -6.39
N SER A 34 -7.91 -5.98 -6.87
CA SER A 34 -6.67 -5.21 -6.83
C SER A 34 -6.81 -3.99 -5.92
N ALA A 35 -5.71 -3.64 -5.27
CA ALA A 35 -5.58 -2.42 -4.51
C ALA A 35 -4.28 -1.70 -4.91
N THR A 36 -4.28 -0.37 -4.82
CA THR A 36 -3.06 0.43 -4.95
C THR A 36 -2.59 0.83 -3.56
N VAL A 37 -1.31 0.61 -3.25
CA VAL A 37 -0.72 1.05 -1.99
C VAL A 37 0.20 2.23 -2.25
N PHE A 38 -0.08 3.36 -1.58
CA PHE A 38 0.82 4.51 -1.56
C PHE A 38 1.74 4.39 -0.36
N MET A 39 3.04 4.26 -0.63
CA MET A 39 4.09 4.14 0.36
C MET A 39 4.76 5.50 0.60
N TYR A 40 4.84 5.91 1.85
CA TYR A 40 5.54 7.11 2.31
C TYR A 40 6.69 6.74 3.25
N HIS A 41 7.61 7.69 3.49
CA HIS A 41 8.66 7.54 4.50
C HIS A 41 8.74 8.79 5.39
N LYS A 42 8.93 9.99 4.82
CA LYS A 42 9.15 11.23 5.56
C LYS A 42 8.20 12.33 5.09
N PHE A 43 7.91 13.26 5.99
CA PHE A 43 6.93 14.31 5.80
C PHE A 43 7.54 15.69 6.11
N GLY A 44 7.67 16.55 5.09
CA GLY A 44 8.20 17.90 5.25
C GLY A 44 9.70 17.98 5.51
N VAL A 45 10.46 16.91 5.28
CA VAL A 45 11.92 16.86 5.54
C VAL A 45 12.68 17.15 4.26
N SER A 46 12.97 18.42 4.00
CA SER A 46 13.61 18.89 2.76
C SER A 46 15.00 18.30 2.48
N LYS A 47 15.71 17.83 3.51
CA LYS A 47 17.03 17.18 3.38
C LYS A 47 17.00 15.89 2.56
N TYR A 48 15.84 15.21 2.48
CA TYR A 48 15.69 13.91 1.83
C TYR A 48 14.58 13.95 0.75
N PRO A 49 14.77 14.72 -0.35
CA PRO A 49 13.71 14.99 -1.31
C PRO A 49 13.19 13.74 -2.06
N SER A 50 13.99 12.67 -2.15
CA SER A 50 13.60 11.41 -2.80
C SER A 50 12.69 10.53 -1.94
N THR A 51 12.69 10.72 -0.62
CA THR A 51 11.91 9.91 0.34
C THR A 51 11.02 10.76 1.24
N SER A 52 10.89 12.06 0.96
CA SER A 52 10.05 12.98 1.72
C SER A 52 9.03 13.67 0.83
N VAL A 53 7.78 13.64 1.23
CA VAL A 53 6.72 14.45 0.65
C VAL A 53 6.70 15.81 1.35
N THR A 54 6.50 16.90 0.59
CA THR A 54 6.26 18.22 1.20
C THR A 54 4.85 18.28 1.82
N ILE A 55 4.62 19.22 2.72
CA ILE A 55 3.30 19.38 3.35
C ILE A 55 2.24 19.72 2.30
N ASP A 56 2.55 20.58 1.32
CA ASP A 56 1.63 20.94 0.24
C ASP A 56 1.32 19.73 -0.66
N GLN A 57 2.31 18.90 -0.97
CA GLN A 57 2.08 17.66 -1.71
C GLN A 57 1.21 16.70 -0.91
N LEU A 58 1.46 16.52 0.39
CA LEU A 58 0.65 15.64 1.24
C LEU A 58 -0.80 16.12 1.29
N ASN A 59 -1.04 17.41 1.47
CA ASN A 59 -2.38 17.99 1.45
C ASN A 59 -3.08 17.72 0.10
N SER A 60 -2.37 17.91 -1.02
CA SER A 60 -2.92 17.61 -2.35
C SER A 60 -3.23 16.12 -2.55
N HIS A 61 -2.38 15.23 -2.01
CA HIS A 61 -2.64 13.79 -2.02
C HIS A 61 -3.89 13.44 -1.20
N ILE A 62 -4.03 14.00 0.01
CA ILE A 62 -5.19 13.77 0.88
C ILE A 62 -6.47 14.27 0.21
N GLU A 63 -6.44 15.48 -0.39
CA GLU A 63 -7.57 16.02 -1.15
C GLU A 63 -8.00 15.10 -2.30
N GLU A 64 -7.05 14.54 -3.03
CA GLU A 64 -7.36 13.57 -4.10
C GLU A 64 -7.91 12.26 -3.54
N LEU A 65 -7.26 11.70 -2.50
CA LEU A 65 -7.62 10.42 -1.90
C LEU A 65 -9.01 10.43 -1.25
N THR A 66 -9.47 11.57 -0.73
CA THR A 66 -10.78 11.71 -0.07
C THR A 66 -11.95 11.88 -1.04
N LYS A 67 -11.70 11.90 -2.36
CA LYS A 67 -12.78 11.92 -3.35
C LYS A 67 -13.57 10.60 -3.34
N GLU A 68 -14.89 10.69 -3.52
CA GLU A 68 -15.82 9.55 -3.46
C GLU A 68 -15.49 8.38 -4.40
N LYS A 69 -14.68 8.61 -5.43
CA LYS A 69 -14.28 7.55 -6.38
C LYS A 69 -13.31 6.53 -5.80
N TYR A 70 -12.69 6.81 -4.65
CA TYR A 70 -11.73 5.92 -3.99
C TYR A 70 -12.30 5.31 -2.71
N THR A 71 -11.90 4.08 -2.42
CA THR A 71 -12.21 3.40 -1.17
C THR A 71 -10.91 3.16 -0.41
N ILE A 72 -10.64 3.96 0.64
CA ILE A 72 -9.42 3.79 1.43
C ILE A 72 -9.66 2.73 2.49
N LYS A 73 -8.77 1.74 2.55
CA LYS A 73 -8.80 0.62 3.51
C LYS A 73 -7.43 0.43 4.16
N SER A 74 -7.43 -0.11 5.36
CA SER A 74 -6.20 -0.50 6.03
C SER A 74 -5.54 -1.69 5.31
N LEU A 75 -4.21 -1.84 5.41
CA LEU A 75 -3.51 -2.91 4.69
C LEU A 75 -3.84 -4.30 5.22
N ASP A 76 -4.10 -4.46 6.51
CA ASP A 76 -4.57 -5.71 7.09
C ASP A 76 -5.90 -6.14 6.45
N PHE A 77 -6.89 -5.23 6.32
CA PHE A 77 -8.13 -5.51 5.62
C PHE A 77 -7.90 -5.90 4.15
N ILE A 78 -7.05 -5.16 3.43
CA ILE A 78 -6.77 -5.43 2.02
C ILE A 78 -6.14 -6.81 1.85
N ILE A 79 -5.11 -7.12 2.64
CA ILE A 79 -4.36 -8.37 2.55
C ILE A 79 -5.23 -9.56 2.99
N ASP A 80 -5.96 -9.43 4.10
CA ASP A 80 -6.88 -10.47 4.57
C ASP A 80 -7.97 -10.76 3.53
N THR A 81 -8.52 -9.73 2.89
CA THR A 81 -9.52 -9.90 1.83
C THR A 81 -8.94 -10.66 0.64
N ILE A 82 -7.72 -10.33 0.18
CA ILE A 82 -7.07 -11.01 -0.95
C ILE A 82 -6.73 -12.46 -0.61
N ILE A 83 -6.15 -12.73 0.57
CA ILE A 83 -5.73 -14.08 0.98
C ILE A 83 -6.94 -15.02 1.13
N ASN A 84 -8.08 -14.49 1.53
CA ASN A 84 -9.31 -15.26 1.72
C ASN A 84 -10.23 -15.25 0.48
N ASP A 85 -9.71 -14.92 -0.70
CA ASP A 85 -10.46 -14.86 -1.96
C ASP A 85 -11.73 -13.98 -1.88
N GLY A 86 -11.74 -12.98 -1.00
CA GLY A 86 -12.82 -12.01 -0.84
C GLY A 86 -12.80 -10.93 -1.92
N ASP A 87 -13.86 -10.13 -1.98
CA ASP A 87 -14.01 -9.06 -2.97
C ASP A 87 -13.60 -7.71 -2.35
N LEU A 88 -12.58 -7.06 -2.93
CA LEU A 88 -12.23 -5.69 -2.60
C LEU A 88 -13.19 -4.70 -3.29
N PRO A 89 -13.57 -3.61 -2.62
CA PRO A 89 -14.28 -2.52 -3.27
C PRO A 89 -13.48 -1.96 -4.45
N ALA A 90 -14.18 -1.44 -5.45
CA ALA A 90 -13.53 -0.79 -6.59
C ALA A 90 -12.65 0.38 -6.13
N ASN A 91 -11.52 0.59 -6.83
CA ASN A 91 -10.56 1.65 -6.54
C ASN A 91 -10.06 1.63 -5.08
N THR A 92 -9.85 0.43 -4.52
CA THR A 92 -9.31 0.29 -3.17
C THR A 92 -7.88 0.82 -3.10
N ILE A 93 -7.63 1.66 -2.09
CA ILE A 93 -6.33 2.26 -1.81
C ILE A 93 -5.92 1.94 -0.37
N GLY A 94 -4.65 1.55 -0.19
CA GLY A 94 -3.99 1.44 1.10
C GLY A 94 -2.91 2.50 1.28
N ILE A 95 -2.62 2.88 2.52
CA ILE A 95 -1.52 3.80 2.85
C ILE A 95 -0.55 3.10 3.78
N SER A 96 0.72 3.11 3.41
CA SER A 96 1.83 2.66 4.28
C SER A 96 2.85 3.77 4.51
N VAL A 97 3.53 3.68 5.64
CA VAL A 97 4.67 4.52 5.99
C VAL A 97 5.78 3.61 6.51
N ASP A 98 6.96 3.72 5.92
CA ASP A 98 8.10 2.89 6.27
C ASP A 98 9.06 3.64 7.20
N ASP A 99 9.96 2.91 7.89
CA ASP A 99 11.06 3.37 8.75
C ASP A 99 10.66 3.98 10.09
N ALA A 100 9.43 4.38 10.31
CA ALA A 100 9.01 5.07 11.53
C ALA A 100 9.80 6.38 11.82
N ASP A 101 10.09 7.17 10.76
CA ASP A 101 10.70 8.51 10.93
C ASP A 101 9.78 9.41 11.76
N LYS A 102 10.39 10.25 12.61
CA LYS A 102 9.67 11.10 13.55
C LYS A 102 8.71 12.08 12.87
N SER A 103 8.99 12.47 11.62
CA SER A 103 8.12 13.34 10.83
C SER A 103 6.74 12.71 10.56
N PHE A 104 6.62 11.38 10.57
CA PHE A 104 5.32 10.75 10.51
C PHE A 104 4.45 11.12 11.71
N LEU A 105 4.99 10.97 12.93
CA LEU A 105 4.26 11.32 14.15
C LEU A 105 3.92 12.81 14.22
N GLU A 106 4.87 13.69 13.81
CA GLU A 106 4.77 15.14 13.98
C GLU A 106 3.93 15.81 12.89
N VAL A 107 3.91 15.27 11.67
CA VAL A 107 3.28 15.89 10.49
C VAL A 107 2.32 14.94 9.79
N GLY A 108 2.75 13.73 9.42
CA GLY A 108 1.96 12.82 8.59
C GLY A 108 0.71 12.31 9.30
N TRP A 109 0.88 11.74 10.49
CA TRP A 109 -0.23 11.14 11.24
C TRP A 109 -1.36 12.13 11.59
N PRO A 110 -1.09 13.35 12.10
CA PRO A 110 -2.15 14.31 12.36
C PRO A 110 -3.04 14.58 11.14
N LEU A 111 -2.44 14.73 9.94
CA LEU A 111 -3.17 14.98 8.71
C LEU A 111 -3.98 13.75 8.24
N PHE A 112 -3.41 12.57 8.29
CA PHE A 112 -4.14 11.33 7.96
C PHE A 112 -5.29 11.08 8.93
N LYS A 113 -5.07 11.27 10.24
CA LYS A 113 -6.07 11.08 11.29
C LYS A 113 -7.24 12.04 11.13
N GLU A 114 -6.99 13.33 10.89
CA GLU A 114 -8.03 14.35 10.67
C GLU A 114 -8.95 13.99 9.50
N ASN A 115 -8.40 13.32 8.48
CA ASN A 115 -9.14 12.91 7.30
C ASN A 115 -9.65 11.45 7.35
N ASN A 116 -9.58 10.79 8.52
CA ASN A 116 -9.99 9.40 8.72
C ASN A 116 -9.33 8.40 7.76
N ILE A 117 -8.08 8.66 7.37
CA ILE A 117 -7.31 7.80 6.47
C ILE A 117 -6.56 6.76 7.32
N PRO A 118 -6.87 5.46 7.19
CA PRO A 118 -6.13 4.40 7.88
C PRO A 118 -4.70 4.29 7.32
N VAL A 119 -3.74 4.09 8.22
CA VAL A 119 -2.31 3.98 7.88
C VAL A 119 -1.72 2.76 8.52
N THR A 120 -0.84 2.06 7.79
CA THR A 120 0.06 1.03 8.34
C THR A 120 1.46 1.60 8.45
N LEU A 121 2.04 1.53 9.65
CA LEU A 121 3.41 1.94 9.94
C LEU A 121 4.32 0.72 10.02
N PHE A 122 5.26 0.57 9.09
CA PHE A 122 6.25 -0.49 9.10
C PHE A 122 7.50 -0.06 9.88
N VAL A 123 7.84 -0.82 10.91
CA VAL A 123 8.81 -0.44 11.94
C VAL A 123 10.08 -1.29 11.85
N THR A 124 11.23 -0.65 11.67
CA THR A 124 12.56 -1.26 11.79
C THR A 124 12.99 -1.25 13.26
N THR A 125 12.91 -2.38 13.94
CA THR A 125 13.00 -2.45 15.41
C THR A 125 14.36 -2.00 15.98
N GLY A 126 15.45 -2.15 15.24
CA GLY A 126 16.79 -1.76 15.68
C GLY A 126 17.04 -0.25 15.67
N THR A 127 16.22 0.53 14.95
CA THR A 127 16.34 2.01 14.89
C THR A 127 15.55 2.70 15.98
N ILE A 128 14.51 2.03 16.50
CA ILE A 128 13.57 2.58 17.48
C ILE A 128 14.26 2.82 18.82
N SER A 129 14.03 3.99 19.41
CA SER A 129 14.60 4.45 20.69
C SER A 129 16.12 4.67 20.72
N ASN A 130 16.85 4.18 19.74
CA ASN A 130 18.31 4.33 19.65
C ASN A 130 18.74 5.61 18.91
N ASN A 131 17.82 6.22 18.17
CA ASN A 131 18.10 7.40 17.35
C ASN A 131 16.91 8.37 17.41
N LYS A 132 17.20 9.62 17.81
CA LYS A 132 16.20 10.71 17.95
C LYS A 132 15.46 11.07 16.64
N LYS A 133 15.90 10.55 15.50
CA LYS A 133 15.21 10.71 14.21
C LYS A 133 13.96 9.85 14.09
N TYR A 134 13.87 8.79 14.87
CA TYR A 134 12.79 7.82 14.80
C TYR A 134 11.85 7.97 15.99
N ILE A 135 10.65 7.45 15.82
CA ILE A 135 9.63 7.34 16.86
C ILE A 135 10.12 6.35 17.93
N ASN A 136 9.81 6.56 19.20
CA ASN A 136 10.11 5.60 20.28
C ASN A 136 8.94 4.63 20.52
N TRP A 137 9.16 3.61 21.36
CA TRP A 137 8.14 2.58 21.62
C TRP A 137 6.89 3.13 22.33
N ASP A 138 7.01 4.11 23.23
CA ASP A 138 5.85 4.76 23.87
C ASP A 138 4.98 5.48 22.83
N GLN A 139 5.62 6.13 21.87
CA GLN A 139 4.94 6.80 20.77
C GLN A 139 4.30 5.81 19.80
N ILE A 140 4.95 4.66 19.52
CA ILE A 140 4.37 3.59 18.69
C ILE A 140 3.14 2.99 19.38
N ARG A 141 3.19 2.72 20.70
CA ARG A 141 2.02 2.26 21.48
C ARG A 141 0.86 3.23 21.34
N LYS A 142 1.13 4.53 21.50
CA LYS A 142 0.10 5.57 21.34
C LYS A 142 -0.48 5.61 19.94
N LEU A 143 0.34 5.53 18.90
CA LEU A 143 -0.13 5.47 17.50
C LEU A 143 -1.04 4.26 17.27
N LYS A 144 -0.68 3.10 17.83
CA LYS A 144 -1.49 1.88 17.77
C LYS A 144 -2.85 2.07 18.49
N GLU A 145 -2.87 2.67 19.66
CA GLU A 145 -4.10 3.02 20.38
C GLU A 145 -4.99 3.99 19.60
N GLU A 146 -4.37 4.85 18.79
CA GLU A 146 -5.05 5.80 17.91
C GLU A 146 -5.50 5.19 16.58
N GLY A 147 -5.25 3.90 16.34
CA GLY A 147 -5.73 3.16 15.16
C GLY A 147 -4.71 2.97 14.03
N VAL A 148 -3.44 3.33 14.23
CA VAL A 148 -2.38 2.99 13.28
C VAL A 148 -2.10 1.49 13.35
N VAL A 149 -2.16 0.79 12.22
CA VAL A 149 -1.73 -0.61 12.11
C VAL A 149 -0.22 -0.66 12.15
N ILE A 150 0.36 -1.53 13.00
CA ILE A 150 1.81 -1.69 13.08
C ILE A 150 2.22 -2.93 12.29
N GLY A 151 3.17 -2.75 11.37
CA GLY A 151 3.82 -3.79 10.58
C GLY A 151 5.32 -3.91 10.90
N ALA A 152 5.93 -5.02 10.55
CA ALA A 152 7.36 -5.27 10.71
C ALA A 152 8.15 -4.84 9.45
N HIS A 153 9.36 -4.29 9.67
CA HIS A 153 10.28 -3.85 8.60
C HIS A 153 11.72 -4.29 8.91
N SER A 154 11.89 -5.56 9.29
CA SER A 154 13.12 -6.17 9.76
C SER A 154 13.68 -5.58 11.08
N HIS A 155 14.86 -6.03 11.48
CA HIS A 155 15.56 -5.50 12.65
C HIS A 155 16.52 -4.37 12.30
N THR A 156 17.44 -4.60 11.36
CA THR A 156 18.50 -3.64 11.02
C THR A 156 18.26 -2.90 9.70
N HIS A 157 17.15 -3.16 9.00
CA HIS A 157 16.90 -2.66 7.65
C HIS A 157 17.90 -3.21 6.63
N ALA A 158 18.23 -4.51 6.74
CA ALA A 158 19.21 -5.15 5.87
C ALA A 158 18.69 -5.33 4.42
N HIS A 159 19.62 -5.33 3.45
CA HIS A 159 19.36 -5.80 2.09
C HIS A 159 19.21 -7.33 2.13
N MET A 160 17.97 -7.81 2.24
CA MET A 160 17.65 -9.23 2.45
C MET A 160 18.22 -10.16 1.38
N PRO A 161 18.25 -9.80 0.08
CA PRO A 161 18.88 -10.61 -0.96
C PRO A 161 20.40 -10.79 -0.82
N ASP A 162 21.06 -9.86 -0.14
CA ASP A 162 22.53 -9.82 -0.04
C ASP A 162 23.08 -10.57 1.19
N ILE A 163 22.21 -11.09 2.05
CA ILE A 163 22.58 -11.80 3.27
C ILE A 163 22.15 -13.27 3.22
N SER A 164 22.78 -14.12 4.04
CA SER A 164 22.43 -15.53 4.11
C SER A 164 21.01 -15.76 4.66
N ILE A 165 20.42 -16.89 4.33
CA ILE A 165 19.09 -17.27 4.84
C ILE A 165 19.03 -17.34 6.37
N GLU A 166 20.16 -17.66 7.02
CA GLU A 166 20.27 -17.66 8.48
C GLU A 166 20.23 -16.24 9.04
N GLU A 167 20.91 -15.29 8.39
CA GLU A 167 20.87 -13.88 8.74
C GLU A 167 19.47 -13.28 8.51
N VAL A 168 18.80 -13.63 7.39
CA VAL A 168 17.40 -13.24 7.15
C VAL A 168 16.50 -13.75 8.28
N ARG A 169 16.67 -15.01 8.68
CA ARG A 169 15.91 -15.58 9.81
C ARG A 169 16.17 -14.81 11.10
N ASN A 170 17.43 -14.47 11.39
CA ASN A 170 17.79 -13.72 12.57
C ASN A 170 17.21 -12.30 12.58
N GLU A 171 17.19 -11.62 11.43
CA GLU A 171 16.53 -10.30 11.25
C GLU A 171 15.04 -10.37 11.66
N ILE A 172 14.32 -11.37 11.15
CA ILE A 172 12.89 -11.56 11.42
C ILE A 172 12.65 -11.96 12.87
N GLU A 173 13.37 -12.96 13.38
CA GLU A 173 13.17 -13.47 14.75
C GLU A 173 13.53 -12.43 15.81
N THR A 174 14.60 -11.65 15.58
CA THR A 174 15.00 -10.59 16.50
C THR A 174 13.94 -9.48 16.52
N SER A 175 13.47 -9.07 15.35
CA SER A 175 12.39 -8.11 15.22
C SER A 175 11.12 -8.60 15.95
N ASN A 176 10.70 -9.85 15.74
CA ASN A 176 9.53 -10.44 16.38
C ASN A 176 9.63 -10.50 17.90
N LYS A 177 10.81 -10.86 18.46
CA LYS A 177 11.06 -10.87 19.90
C LYS A 177 10.90 -9.46 20.49
N ILE A 178 11.37 -8.43 19.77
CA ILE A 178 11.26 -7.04 20.23
C ILE A 178 9.80 -6.59 20.17
N PHE A 179 9.06 -6.86 19.10
CA PHE A 179 7.64 -6.54 19.02
C PHE A 179 6.84 -7.21 20.15
N LEU A 180 7.05 -8.50 20.37
CA LEU A 180 6.38 -9.22 21.43
C LEU A 180 6.66 -8.60 22.81
N LYS A 181 7.90 -8.19 23.08
CA LYS A 181 8.30 -7.51 24.31
C LYS A 181 7.63 -6.14 24.46
N GLU A 182 7.64 -5.32 23.39
CA GLU A 182 7.25 -3.91 23.44
C GLU A 182 5.75 -3.68 23.23
N LEU A 183 5.10 -4.52 22.40
CA LEU A 183 3.68 -4.39 22.05
C LEU A 183 2.80 -5.54 22.56
N GLY A 184 3.39 -6.61 23.09
CA GLY A 184 2.66 -7.81 23.52
C GLY A 184 2.19 -8.72 22.39
N GLU A 185 2.54 -8.41 21.13
CA GLU A 185 2.15 -9.17 19.96
C GLU A 185 3.20 -9.06 18.86
N ILE A 186 3.15 -9.97 17.87
CA ILE A 186 3.98 -9.93 16.67
C ILE A 186 3.10 -9.40 15.52
N PRO A 187 3.52 -8.37 14.78
CA PRO A 187 2.80 -7.89 13.61
C PRO A 187 2.59 -8.99 12.58
N THR A 188 1.41 -9.03 11.96
CA THR A 188 1.09 -9.98 10.89
C THR A 188 1.50 -9.49 9.50
N LEU A 189 1.81 -8.20 9.36
CA LEU A 189 2.25 -7.57 8.13
C LEU A 189 3.76 -7.34 8.15
N PHE A 190 4.41 -7.61 7.02
CA PHE A 190 5.84 -7.39 6.82
C PHE A 190 6.08 -6.64 5.52
N ALA A 191 6.88 -5.58 5.55
CA ALA A 191 7.42 -4.93 4.36
C ALA A 191 8.92 -5.26 4.23
N PHE A 192 9.35 -5.65 3.04
CA PHE A 192 10.76 -5.91 2.77
C PHE A 192 11.51 -4.57 2.67
N PRO A 193 12.63 -4.39 3.42
CA PRO A 193 13.51 -3.24 3.23
C PRO A 193 13.88 -3.06 1.76
N TYR A 194 13.87 -1.82 1.29
CA TYR A 194 14.14 -1.44 -0.11
C TYR A 194 13.16 -2.03 -1.16
N GLY A 195 12.14 -2.79 -0.74
CA GLY A 195 11.26 -3.52 -1.64
C GLY A 195 11.95 -4.69 -2.35
N GLU A 196 13.10 -5.15 -1.86
CA GLU A 196 13.92 -6.19 -2.47
C GLU A 196 13.47 -7.58 -2.02
N THR A 197 13.18 -8.43 -3.00
CA THR A 197 12.89 -9.86 -2.80
C THR A 197 13.74 -10.69 -3.76
N THR A 198 13.98 -11.96 -3.41
CA THR A 198 14.47 -13.00 -4.34
C THR A 198 13.31 -13.91 -4.70
N ASP A 199 13.36 -14.43 -5.93
CA ASP A 199 12.44 -15.47 -6.39
C ASP A 199 12.68 -16.80 -5.64
#